data_292a3a65e7f129af21683d474503fed1
#
_entry.id   292a3a65e7f129af21683d474503fed1
#
_cell.length_a   1.000
_cell.length_b   1.000
_cell.length_c   1.000
_cell.angle_alpha   90.00
_cell.angle_beta   90.00
_cell.angle_gamma   90.00
#
_symmetry.space_group_name_H-M   'P 1'
#
loop_
_entity.id
_entity.type
_entity.pdbx_description
1 polymer ?
#
loop_
_entity_poly.entity_id
_entity_poly.type
_entity_poly.pdbx_seq_one_letter_code
_entity_poly.pdbx_strand_id
1 'polypeptide(L)'
;MGGAMCNSGKDGSKVTTVVATPGAGPDHPQEVSYTDTKVIGNGSFGVVYQAKLCDNGEMVAIKKVLQDKRFKNRELQIMRRLEHCNIVKLKYFFYSSGDKKDEVYLNLVLEYIPETVYKVARHYSKSKQTIPMSFIKLYMYQLFRSLAYIHSLGICHRDIKPQNLLLDPESGVLKLCDFGSAKHLIRGEPNVSYICSRYYRAPELIFGAIDYTTKIDVWSAGCVLAELLLGQPIFPGDSGVDQLVEIIKVLGTPTRDQIREMNPNYTEFKFPQIKSHPWQKVFRARTPPEAMDLVSRLLEYTPPLRITPLAACAHQFFNELREQGTSLPNGRELPPLFNFTEHELRIQPNLNSQLIPKYMRSSETSTDSGQPAETTTTTASASGNSTDSNVNTTTPSVTQNLDANQSTMA
;
A
#
# COMPACT_ATOMS: atom_id res chain seq x y z
N MET A 1 37.66 1.29 -3.93
CA MET A 1 37.92 0.72 -5.27
C MET A 1 37.51 -0.76 -5.20
N GLY A 2 36.25 -1.09 -5.54
CA GLY A 2 35.75 -2.46 -5.59
C GLY A 2 35.65 -2.89 -7.05
N GLY A 3 36.69 -3.58 -7.54
CA GLY A 3 36.67 -4.16 -8.87
C GLY A 3 35.74 -5.37 -8.91
N ALA A 4 34.79 -5.37 -9.85
CA ALA A 4 33.99 -6.54 -10.14
C ALA A 4 34.89 -7.66 -10.69
N MET A 5 35.08 -8.75 -9.94
CA MET A 5 35.69 -9.97 -10.46
C MET A 5 34.64 -10.78 -11.22
N CYS A 6 34.89 -11.06 -12.49
CA CYS A 6 34.06 -11.96 -13.30
C CYS A 6 34.62 -13.38 -13.20
N ASN A 7 33.87 -14.30 -12.62
CA ASN A 7 34.15 -15.72 -12.66
C ASN A 7 33.11 -16.43 -13.55
N SER A 8 33.55 -17.22 -14.51
CA SER A 8 32.68 -18.00 -15.41
C SER A 8 32.30 -19.32 -14.73
N GLY A 9 31.00 -19.47 -14.42
CA GLY A 9 30.42 -20.75 -14.01
C GLY A 9 30.36 -21.75 -15.16
N LYS A 10 30.17 -23.03 -14.84
CA LYS A 10 30.23 -24.18 -15.76
C LYS A 10 29.20 -24.18 -16.93
N ASP A 11 28.28 -23.21 -16.97
CA ASP A 11 27.24 -23.08 -18.03
C ASP A 11 27.39 -21.81 -18.91
N GLY A 12 28.55 -21.14 -18.89
CA GLY A 12 28.78 -19.97 -19.75
C GLY A 12 28.00 -18.70 -19.35
N SER A 13 27.15 -18.71 -18.31
CA SER A 13 26.47 -17.53 -17.81
C SER A 13 27.43 -16.67 -16.97
N LYS A 14 27.46 -15.36 -17.25
CA LYS A 14 28.31 -14.41 -16.55
C LYS A 14 27.85 -14.22 -15.11
N VAL A 15 28.66 -14.59 -14.14
CA VAL A 15 28.46 -14.32 -12.72
C VAL A 15 28.99 -12.93 -12.38
N THR A 16 28.17 -12.13 -11.68
CA THR A 16 28.54 -10.80 -11.15
C THR A 16 28.51 -10.86 -9.63
N THR A 17 29.62 -10.50 -8.99
CA THR A 17 29.74 -10.39 -7.52
C THR A 17 29.87 -8.93 -7.12
N VAL A 18 29.08 -8.51 -6.16
CA VAL A 18 29.03 -7.14 -5.63
C VAL A 18 29.04 -7.15 -4.11
N VAL A 19 29.52 -6.07 -3.51
CA VAL A 19 29.33 -5.84 -2.07
C VAL A 19 28.02 -5.07 -1.91
N ALA A 20 27.02 -5.71 -1.30
CA ALA A 20 25.68 -5.18 -1.14
C ALA A 20 25.30 -5.10 0.34
N THR A 21 24.49 -4.09 0.66
CA THR A 21 23.92 -3.89 2.01
C THR A 21 22.54 -4.51 2.05
N PRO A 22 22.15 -5.25 3.12
CA PRO A 22 20.80 -5.73 3.31
C PRO A 22 19.77 -4.60 3.30
N GLY A 23 18.62 -4.85 2.71
CA GLY A 23 17.53 -3.86 2.61
C GLY A 23 16.93 -3.50 3.98
N ALA A 24 16.88 -4.44 4.90
CA ALA A 24 16.40 -4.26 6.26
C ALA A 24 17.51 -4.56 7.28
N GLY A 25 17.38 -3.98 8.47
CA GLY A 25 18.33 -4.18 9.57
C GLY A 25 19.58 -3.29 9.46
N PRO A 26 20.64 -3.62 10.22
CA PRO A 26 21.86 -2.83 10.29
C PRO A 26 22.68 -2.90 8.98
N ASP A 27 23.48 -1.87 8.75
CA ASP A 27 24.33 -1.74 7.56
C ASP A 27 25.57 -2.66 7.67
N HIS A 28 25.36 -3.95 7.41
CA HIS A 28 26.45 -4.94 7.30
C HIS A 28 26.61 -5.38 5.86
N PRO A 29 27.49 -4.72 5.07
CA PRO A 29 27.75 -5.11 3.70
C PRO A 29 28.25 -6.54 3.60
N GLN A 30 27.77 -7.28 2.61
CA GLN A 30 28.17 -8.66 2.32
C GLN A 30 28.33 -8.88 0.82
N GLU A 31 29.09 -9.89 0.45
CA GLU A 31 29.20 -10.29 -0.95
C GLU A 31 27.90 -10.96 -1.41
N VAL A 32 27.39 -10.49 -2.55
CA VAL A 32 26.21 -11.05 -3.21
C VAL A 32 26.56 -11.34 -4.66
N SER A 33 26.38 -12.59 -5.08
CA SER A 33 26.63 -13.03 -6.45
C SER A 33 25.35 -13.35 -7.16
N TYR A 34 25.21 -12.90 -8.39
CA TYR A 34 24.05 -13.16 -9.24
C TYR A 34 24.45 -13.42 -10.70
N THR A 35 23.57 -14.12 -11.40
CA THR A 35 23.75 -14.55 -12.79
C THR A 35 22.44 -14.42 -13.58
N ASP A 36 22.46 -14.82 -14.86
CA ASP A 36 21.29 -14.86 -15.75
C ASP A 36 20.59 -13.50 -15.90
N THR A 37 21.40 -12.43 -15.96
CA THR A 37 20.92 -11.06 -16.01
C THR A 37 20.22 -10.75 -17.33
N LYS A 38 18.93 -10.39 -17.26
CA LYS A 38 18.09 -10.04 -18.42
C LYS A 38 17.34 -8.73 -18.15
N VAL A 39 17.32 -7.83 -19.12
CA VAL A 39 16.51 -6.61 -19.05
C VAL A 39 15.03 -6.96 -19.11
N ILE A 40 14.25 -6.52 -18.13
CA ILE A 40 12.80 -6.72 -18.04
C ILE A 40 11.99 -5.40 -18.04
N GLY A 41 12.68 -4.27 -17.86
CA GLY A 41 12.06 -2.95 -17.90
C GLY A 41 13.09 -1.86 -18.19
N ASN A 42 12.65 -0.82 -18.91
CA ASN A 42 13.44 0.38 -19.20
C ASN A 42 12.50 1.58 -19.23
N GLY A 43 12.89 2.66 -18.57
CA GLY A 43 12.08 3.88 -18.48
C GLY A 43 12.90 5.09 -18.05
N SER A 44 12.24 6.20 -17.83
CA SER A 44 12.86 7.45 -17.35
C SER A 44 13.53 7.31 -15.98
N PHE A 45 13.09 6.33 -15.19
CA PHE A 45 13.64 6.00 -13.86
C PHE A 45 14.95 5.20 -13.92
N GLY A 46 15.31 4.61 -15.07
CA GLY A 46 16.46 3.73 -15.23
C GLY A 46 16.09 2.37 -15.83
N VAL A 47 16.88 1.35 -15.54
CA VAL A 47 16.75 -0.01 -16.10
C VAL A 47 16.44 -1.00 -14.99
N VAL A 48 15.54 -1.94 -15.26
CA VAL A 48 15.23 -3.07 -14.38
C VAL A 48 15.71 -4.37 -15.03
N TYR A 49 16.49 -5.13 -14.30
CA TYR A 49 17.00 -6.44 -14.70
C TYR A 49 16.35 -7.53 -13.86
N GLN A 50 16.05 -8.65 -14.46
CA GLN A 50 15.84 -9.91 -13.78
C GLN A 50 17.21 -10.57 -13.59
N ALA A 51 17.46 -11.19 -12.45
CA ALA A 51 18.69 -11.95 -12.18
C ALA A 51 18.38 -13.11 -11.23
N LYS A 52 19.34 -14.04 -11.10
CA LYS A 52 19.25 -15.19 -10.20
C LYS A 52 20.38 -15.11 -9.19
N LEU A 53 20.08 -15.15 -7.91
CA LEU A 53 21.08 -15.22 -6.84
C LEU A 53 21.81 -16.57 -6.89
N CYS A 54 23.14 -16.56 -6.79
CA CYS A 54 23.94 -17.79 -6.89
C CYS A 54 23.82 -18.65 -5.63
N ASP A 55 23.63 -18.06 -4.46
CA ASP A 55 23.65 -18.75 -3.17
C ASP A 55 22.44 -19.68 -2.97
N ASN A 56 21.26 -19.21 -3.37
CA ASN A 56 19.99 -19.91 -3.10
C ASN A 56 19.14 -20.16 -4.36
N GLY A 57 19.60 -19.68 -5.51
CA GLY A 57 18.87 -19.79 -6.78
C GLY A 57 17.62 -18.91 -6.89
N GLU A 58 17.42 -17.99 -5.95
CA GLU A 58 16.26 -17.12 -5.92
C GLU A 58 16.28 -16.11 -7.05
N MET A 59 15.14 -15.89 -7.69
CA MET A 59 14.95 -14.85 -8.70
C MET A 59 14.78 -13.49 -8.03
N VAL A 60 15.47 -12.49 -8.55
CA VAL A 60 15.41 -11.10 -8.08
C VAL A 60 15.21 -10.13 -9.24
N ALA A 61 14.68 -8.95 -8.94
CA ALA A 61 14.66 -7.80 -9.85
C ALA A 61 15.68 -6.77 -9.36
N ILE A 62 16.56 -6.29 -10.25
CA ILE A 62 17.55 -5.26 -9.91
C ILE A 62 17.17 -3.98 -10.65
N LYS A 63 16.69 -2.98 -9.90
CA LYS A 63 16.37 -1.65 -10.42
C LYS A 63 17.61 -0.76 -10.31
N LYS A 64 18.18 -0.38 -11.45
CA LYS A 64 19.36 0.48 -11.55
C LYS A 64 18.92 1.89 -11.87
N VAL A 65 19.18 2.84 -10.96
CA VAL A 65 18.79 4.26 -11.09
C VAL A 65 20.03 5.16 -10.95
N LEU A 66 20.05 6.25 -11.72
CA LEU A 66 21.12 7.24 -11.62
C LEU A 66 21.01 7.95 -10.25
N GLN A 67 22.10 7.97 -9.50
CA GLN A 67 22.17 8.58 -8.18
C GLN A 67 22.79 9.99 -8.25
N ASP A 68 22.04 11.00 -7.83
CA ASP A 68 22.61 12.31 -7.56
C ASP A 68 23.43 12.25 -6.26
N LYS A 69 24.73 12.46 -6.38
CA LYS A 69 25.67 12.39 -5.23
C LYS A 69 25.39 13.41 -4.13
N ARG A 70 24.65 14.48 -4.45
CA ARG A 70 24.33 15.56 -3.51
C ARG A 70 23.22 15.19 -2.54
N PHE A 71 22.38 14.21 -2.89
CA PHE A 71 21.20 13.87 -2.12
C PHE A 71 21.14 12.36 -1.80
N LYS A 72 20.58 12.03 -0.63
CA LYS A 72 20.20 10.65 -0.31
C LYS A 72 19.01 10.25 -1.16
N ASN A 73 19.03 9.03 -1.69
CA ASN A 73 17.93 8.52 -2.51
C ASN A 73 16.67 8.31 -1.65
N ARG A 74 15.59 8.99 -2.01
CA ARG A 74 14.32 8.93 -1.26
C ARG A 74 13.66 7.56 -1.36
N GLU A 75 13.66 6.92 -2.54
CA GLU A 75 13.11 5.58 -2.73
C GLU A 75 13.77 4.57 -1.81
N LEU A 76 15.11 4.57 -1.76
CA LEU A 76 15.87 3.72 -0.84
C LEU A 76 15.50 3.96 0.63
N GLN A 77 15.44 5.23 1.06
CA GLN A 77 15.11 5.57 2.44
C GLN A 77 13.71 5.09 2.83
N ILE A 78 12.73 5.18 1.92
CA ILE A 78 11.37 4.71 2.15
C ILE A 78 11.35 3.19 2.18
N MET A 79 11.89 2.52 1.17
CA MET A 79 11.83 1.07 1.04
C MET A 79 12.50 0.33 2.20
N ARG A 80 13.55 0.87 2.78
CA ARG A 80 14.21 0.29 3.97
C ARG A 80 13.35 0.27 5.23
N ARG A 81 12.28 1.08 5.25
CA ARG A 81 11.33 1.18 6.38
C ARG A 81 10.09 0.31 6.18
N LEU A 82 9.89 -0.24 4.98
CA LEU A 82 8.68 -0.97 4.63
C LEU A 82 8.88 -2.47 4.82
N GLU A 83 7.99 -3.08 5.60
CA GLU A 83 7.90 -4.52 5.79
C GLU A 83 6.42 -4.92 5.79
N HIS A 84 5.94 -5.44 4.65
CA HIS A 84 4.54 -5.81 4.49
C HIS A 84 4.39 -6.85 3.39
N CYS A 85 3.48 -7.83 3.59
CA CYS A 85 3.26 -8.94 2.66
C CYS A 85 2.76 -8.51 1.26
N ASN A 86 2.13 -7.34 1.13
CA ASN A 86 1.64 -6.79 -0.14
C ASN A 86 2.49 -5.62 -0.67
N ILE A 87 3.72 -5.52 -0.25
CA ILE A 87 4.71 -4.56 -0.75
C ILE A 87 5.96 -5.32 -1.17
N VAL A 88 6.52 -4.97 -2.34
CA VAL A 88 7.74 -5.59 -2.83
C VAL A 88 8.87 -5.39 -1.84
N LYS A 89 9.56 -6.50 -1.48
CA LYS A 89 10.64 -6.47 -0.49
C LYS A 89 11.94 -6.01 -1.11
N LEU A 90 12.62 -5.06 -0.45
CA LEU A 90 14.01 -4.72 -0.73
C LEU A 90 14.91 -5.74 -0.02
N LYS A 91 15.65 -6.55 -0.81
CA LYS A 91 16.56 -7.58 -0.30
C LYS A 91 17.94 -7.00 0.00
N TYR A 92 18.50 -6.29 -0.99
CA TYR A 92 19.80 -5.64 -0.91
C TYR A 92 19.81 -4.35 -1.71
N PHE A 93 20.81 -3.52 -1.47
CA PHE A 93 21.16 -2.42 -2.36
C PHE A 93 22.67 -2.26 -2.44
N PHE A 94 23.15 -1.75 -3.56
CA PHE A 94 24.57 -1.47 -3.78
C PHE A 94 24.75 -0.35 -4.78
N TYR A 95 25.94 0.25 -4.80
CA TYR A 95 26.29 1.30 -5.73
C TYR A 95 27.23 0.77 -6.79
N SER A 96 27.08 1.23 -8.03
CA SER A 96 27.94 0.90 -9.16
C SER A 96 28.33 2.14 -9.94
N SER A 97 29.50 2.10 -10.61
CA SER A 97 29.94 3.17 -11.49
C SER A 97 29.21 3.11 -12.82
N GLY A 98 29.05 4.27 -13.49
CA GLY A 98 28.56 4.39 -14.85
C GLY A 98 29.69 4.41 -15.88
N ASP A 99 29.30 4.58 -17.15
CA ASP A 99 30.24 4.67 -18.27
C ASP A 99 30.97 6.02 -18.30
N LYS A 100 30.34 7.07 -17.78
CA LYS A 100 30.96 8.40 -17.66
C LYS A 100 31.69 8.52 -16.33
N LYS A 101 32.78 9.29 -16.36
CA LYS A 101 33.51 9.66 -15.17
C LYS A 101 32.56 10.36 -14.19
N ASP A 102 32.55 9.91 -12.94
CA ASP A 102 31.70 10.43 -11.86
C ASP A 102 30.20 10.05 -11.88
N GLU A 103 29.71 9.24 -12.80
CA GLU A 103 28.38 8.66 -12.69
C GLU A 103 28.35 7.55 -11.63
N VAL A 104 27.37 7.63 -10.73
CA VAL A 104 27.07 6.59 -9.74
C VAL A 104 25.63 6.15 -9.92
N TYR A 105 25.42 4.85 -9.91
CA TYR A 105 24.12 4.24 -9.95
C TYR A 105 23.81 3.55 -8.62
N LEU A 106 22.61 3.76 -8.13
CA LEU A 106 22.03 2.95 -7.05
C LEU A 106 21.34 1.75 -7.69
N ASN A 107 21.63 0.56 -7.17
CA ASN A 107 20.99 -0.68 -7.58
C ASN A 107 20.17 -1.22 -6.41
N LEU A 108 18.85 -1.30 -6.59
CA LEU A 108 17.90 -1.88 -5.63
C LEU A 108 17.64 -3.33 -6.03
N VAL A 109 18.05 -4.28 -5.20
CA VAL A 109 17.78 -5.70 -5.38
C VAL A 109 16.48 -6.05 -4.68
N LEU A 110 15.45 -6.32 -5.46
CA LEU A 110 14.07 -6.52 -5.03
C LEU A 110 13.66 -7.98 -5.23
N GLU A 111 12.69 -8.46 -4.48
CA GLU A 111 12.06 -9.73 -4.82
C GLU A 111 11.46 -9.66 -6.23
N TYR A 112 11.51 -10.78 -6.95
CA TYR A 112 10.98 -10.88 -8.31
C TYR A 112 9.56 -11.43 -8.29
N ILE A 113 8.64 -10.70 -8.92
CA ILE A 113 7.26 -11.12 -9.13
C ILE A 113 7.00 -11.09 -10.64
N PRO A 114 6.44 -12.18 -11.25
CA PRO A 114 6.51 -12.39 -12.70
C PRO A 114 5.61 -11.50 -13.55
N GLU A 115 4.44 -11.10 -13.01
CA GLU A 115 3.41 -10.40 -13.78
C GLU A 115 3.01 -9.07 -13.14
N THR A 116 2.15 -8.32 -13.82
CA THR A 116 1.49 -7.12 -13.32
C THR A 116 -0.01 -7.20 -13.57
N VAL A 117 -0.80 -6.50 -12.76
CA VAL A 117 -2.25 -6.36 -12.99
C VAL A 117 -2.52 -5.76 -14.38
N TYR A 118 -1.66 -4.84 -14.85
CA TYR A 118 -1.76 -4.27 -16.20
C TYR A 118 -1.67 -5.33 -17.30
N LYS A 119 -0.67 -6.21 -17.25
CA LYS A 119 -0.49 -7.27 -18.26
C LYS A 119 -1.64 -8.26 -18.24
N VAL A 120 -2.11 -8.65 -17.05
CA VAL A 120 -3.25 -9.54 -16.88
C VAL A 120 -4.53 -8.89 -17.43
N ALA A 121 -4.83 -7.65 -17.06
CA ALA A 121 -5.99 -6.91 -17.57
C ALA A 121 -5.95 -6.78 -19.10
N ARG A 122 -4.78 -6.48 -19.66
CA ARG A 122 -4.59 -6.37 -21.11
C ARG A 122 -4.79 -7.71 -21.82
N HIS A 123 -4.41 -8.83 -21.22
CA HIS A 123 -4.67 -10.17 -21.76
C HIS A 123 -6.17 -10.43 -21.89
N TYR A 124 -6.95 -10.14 -20.85
CA TYR A 124 -8.42 -10.27 -20.90
C TYR A 124 -9.05 -9.31 -21.93
N SER A 125 -8.57 -8.06 -21.98
CA SER A 125 -9.07 -7.04 -22.92
C SER A 125 -8.90 -7.44 -24.39
N LYS A 126 -7.79 -8.11 -24.74
CA LYS A 126 -7.58 -8.65 -26.09
C LYS A 126 -8.68 -9.64 -26.50
N SER A 127 -9.23 -10.39 -25.57
CA SER A 127 -10.34 -11.31 -25.76
C SER A 127 -11.71 -10.66 -25.54
N LYS A 128 -11.78 -9.33 -25.46
CA LYS A 128 -13.00 -8.55 -25.16
C LYS A 128 -13.68 -8.97 -23.85
N GLN A 129 -12.88 -9.44 -22.88
CA GLN A 129 -13.31 -9.86 -21.55
C GLN A 129 -12.71 -8.92 -20.49
N THR A 130 -13.23 -9.02 -19.27
CA THR A 130 -12.66 -8.40 -18.08
C THR A 130 -12.13 -9.47 -17.15
N ILE A 131 -11.22 -9.07 -16.24
CA ILE A 131 -10.76 -9.96 -15.16
C ILE A 131 -11.99 -10.47 -14.38
N PRO A 132 -12.07 -11.74 -14.04
CA PRO A 132 -13.16 -12.29 -13.21
C PRO A 132 -13.29 -11.53 -11.89
N MET A 133 -14.54 -11.39 -11.40
CA MET A 133 -14.87 -10.59 -10.22
C MET A 133 -14.11 -11.06 -8.97
N SER A 134 -13.94 -12.36 -8.78
CA SER A 134 -13.17 -12.94 -7.67
C SER A 134 -11.71 -12.44 -7.65
N PHE A 135 -11.07 -12.35 -8.81
CA PHE A 135 -9.72 -11.80 -8.93
C PHE A 135 -9.67 -10.28 -8.70
N ILE A 136 -10.67 -9.52 -9.18
CA ILE A 136 -10.77 -8.08 -8.91
C ILE A 136 -10.85 -7.84 -7.40
N LYS A 137 -11.71 -8.59 -6.69
CA LYS A 137 -11.81 -8.55 -5.23
C LYS A 137 -10.46 -8.86 -4.57
N LEU A 138 -9.82 -9.96 -4.99
CA LEU A 138 -8.55 -10.40 -4.44
C LEU A 138 -7.43 -9.35 -4.61
N TYR A 139 -7.31 -8.78 -5.81
CA TYR A 139 -6.25 -7.80 -6.10
C TYR A 139 -6.50 -6.47 -5.41
N MET A 140 -7.72 -5.96 -5.43
CA MET A 140 -8.05 -4.69 -4.81
C MET A 140 -7.97 -4.74 -3.29
N TYR A 141 -8.36 -5.85 -2.66
CA TYR A 141 -8.18 -6.06 -1.22
C TYR A 141 -6.71 -5.91 -0.81
N GLN A 142 -5.81 -6.59 -1.50
CA GLN A 142 -4.38 -6.55 -1.22
C GLN A 142 -3.77 -5.16 -1.48
N LEU A 143 -4.24 -4.45 -2.52
CA LEU A 143 -3.85 -3.06 -2.77
C LEU A 143 -4.28 -2.16 -1.60
N PHE A 144 -5.53 -2.22 -1.17
CA PHE A 144 -6.00 -1.39 -0.05
C PHE A 144 -5.28 -1.72 1.25
N ARG A 145 -4.95 -2.98 1.50
CA ARG A 145 -4.17 -3.37 2.67
C ARG A 145 -2.76 -2.75 2.63
N SER A 146 -2.08 -2.78 1.48
CA SER A 146 -0.78 -2.13 1.30
C SER A 146 -0.86 -0.61 1.49
N LEU A 147 -1.92 0.04 0.98
CA LEU A 147 -2.14 1.47 1.15
C LEU A 147 -2.43 1.84 2.62
N ALA A 148 -3.22 1.04 3.33
CA ALA A 148 -3.48 1.25 4.75
C ALA A 148 -2.17 1.26 5.55
N TYR A 149 -1.25 0.34 5.25
CA TYR A 149 0.04 0.26 5.89
C TYR A 149 0.92 1.47 5.59
N ILE A 150 1.18 1.83 4.32
CA ILE A 150 2.05 2.96 4.00
C ILE A 150 1.48 4.30 4.46
N HIS A 151 0.15 4.49 4.36
CA HIS A 151 -0.51 5.71 4.83
C HIS A 151 -0.42 5.86 6.35
N SER A 152 -0.46 4.76 7.11
CA SER A 152 -0.25 4.79 8.57
C SER A 152 1.15 5.28 8.98
N LEU A 153 2.12 5.12 8.08
CA LEU A 153 3.49 5.65 8.24
C LEU A 153 3.64 7.07 7.68
N GLY A 154 2.56 7.71 7.22
CA GLY A 154 2.57 9.03 6.60
C GLY A 154 3.15 9.05 5.18
N ILE A 155 3.32 7.89 4.56
CA ILE A 155 3.89 7.75 3.21
C ILE A 155 2.76 7.74 2.19
N CYS A 156 2.86 8.60 1.16
CA CYS A 156 2.04 8.61 -0.03
C CYS A 156 2.84 8.02 -1.19
N HIS A 157 2.25 7.07 -1.90
CA HIS A 157 2.91 6.40 -3.04
C HIS A 157 3.03 7.31 -4.25
N ARG A 158 1.96 8.05 -4.56
CA ARG A 158 1.87 9.07 -5.61
C ARG A 158 1.99 8.57 -7.07
N ASP A 159 1.95 7.25 -7.28
CA ASP A 159 1.89 6.64 -8.63
C ASP A 159 1.18 5.28 -8.63
N ILE A 160 0.02 5.21 -7.98
CA ILE A 160 -0.83 4.00 -8.01
C ILE A 160 -1.43 3.85 -9.40
N LYS A 161 -1.14 2.71 -10.04
CA LYS A 161 -1.63 2.32 -11.37
C LYS A 161 -1.43 0.82 -11.59
N PRO A 162 -2.12 0.18 -12.54
CA PRO A 162 -2.02 -1.26 -12.76
C PRO A 162 -0.61 -1.77 -13.08
N GLN A 163 0.25 -0.92 -13.67
CA GLN A 163 1.65 -1.25 -13.98
C GLN A 163 2.51 -1.42 -12.72
N ASN A 164 2.15 -0.75 -11.61
CA ASN A 164 2.88 -0.79 -10.35
C ASN A 164 2.30 -1.81 -9.36
N LEU A 165 1.36 -2.64 -9.79
CA LEU A 165 0.79 -3.74 -9.04
C LEU A 165 1.35 -5.05 -9.58
N LEU A 166 2.38 -5.57 -8.93
CA LEU A 166 2.99 -6.85 -9.27
C LEU A 166 2.08 -7.99 -8.82
N LEU A 167 2.01 -9.04 -9.61
CA LEU A 167 1.12 -10.16 -9.41
C LEU A 167 1.83 -11.49 -9.67
N ASP A 168 1.68 -12.40 -8.74
CA ASP A 168 1.92 -13.81 -8.98
C ASP A 168 0.60 -14.51 -9.32
N PRO A 169 0.37 -14.88 -10.59
CA PRO A 169 -0.90 -15.50 -10.99
C PRO A 169 -1.14 -16.87 -10.37
N GLU A 170 -0.09 -17.53 -9.93
CA GLU A 170 -0.20 -18.88 -9.33
C GLU A 170 -0.72 -18.85 -7.92
N SER A 171 -0.19 -17.94 -7.09
CA SER A 171 -0.59 -17.79 -5.69
C SER A 171 -1.69 -16.74 -5.49
N GLY A 172 -1.93 -15.86 -6.46
CA GLY A 172 -2.83 -14.72 -6.34
C GLY A 172 -2.28 -13.58 -5.47
N VAL A 173 -1.01 -13.64 -5.06
CA VAL A 173 -0.37 -12.59 -4.26
C VAL A 173 -0.12 -11.36 -5.12
N LEU A 174 -0.55 -10.21 -4.61
CA LEU A 174 -0.28 -8.89 -5.18
C LEU A 174 0.71 -8.14 -4.30
N LYS A 175 1.67 -7.47 -4.94
CA LYS A 175 2.64 -6.61 -4.25
C LYS A 175 2.76 -5.25 -4.95
N LEU A 176 2.59 -4.19 -4.17
CA LEU A 176 2.81 -2.82 -4.60
C LEU A 176 4.30 -2.57 -4.80
N CYS A 177 4.69 -1.98 -5.94
CA CYS A 177 6.07 -1.67 -6.28
C CYS A 177 6.25 -0.23 -6.77
N ASP A 178 7.50 0.14 -7.06
CA ASP A 178 7.93 1.45 -7.59
C ASP A 178 7.62 2.63 -6.66
N PHE A 179 8.42 2.75 -5.62
CA PHE A 179 8.37 3.87 -4.66
C PHE A 179 9.18 5.10 -5.10
N GLY A 180 9.57 5.18 -6.37
CA GLY A 180 10.36 6.31 -6.93
C GLY A 180 9.66 7.66 -6.82
N SER A 181 8.33 7.67 -6.86
CA SER A 181 7.51 8.87 -6.66
C SER A 181 7.04 9.07 -5.21
N ALA A 182 7.24 8.08 -4.33
CA ALA A 182 6.74 8.12 -2.97
C ALA A 182 7.37 9.23 -2.12
N LYS A 183 6.60 9.75 -1.18
CA LYS A 183 7.07 10.77 -0.24
C LYS A 183 6.34 10.63 1.10
N HIS A 184 7.07 10.86 2.18
CA HIS A 184 6.46 11.12 3.47
C HIS A 184 5.86 12.52 3.44
N LEU A 185 4.54 12.64 3.56
CA LEU A 185 3.84 13.92 3.54
C LEU A 185 3.82 14.52 4.95
N ILE A 186 4.28 15.76 5.06
CA ILE A 186 4.30 16.51 6.30
C ILE A 186 3.31 17.68 6.16
N ARG A 187 2.42 17.82 7.13
CA ARG A 187 1.43 18.90 7.12
C ARG A 187 2.12 20.26 7.09
N GLY A 188 1.71 21.12 6.17
CA GLY A 188 2.26 22.46 5.98
C GLY A 188 3.47 22.53 5.04
N GLU A 189 4.05 21.39 4.64
CA GLU A 189 5.09 21.37 3.61
C GLU A 189 4.46 21.26 2.21
N PRO A 190 4.85 22.16 1.27
CA PRO A 190 4.33 22.10 -0.10
C PRO A 190 4.88 20.89 -0.86
N ASN A 191 4.04 20.33 -1.72
CA ASN A 191 4.36 19.20 -2.57
C ASN A 191 4.08 19.54 -4.04
N VAL A 192 4.78 18.86 -4.97
CA VAL A 192 4.55 19.06 -6.40
C VAL A 192 3.17 18.52 -6.81
N SER A 193 2.42 19.29 -7.60
CA SER A 193 1.10 18.89 -8.09
C SER A 193 1.15 18.05 -9.38
N TYR A 194 2.23 18.13 -10.16
CA TYR A 194 2.43 17.38 -11.40
C TYR A 194 3.00 15.97 -11.14
N ILE A 195 2.41 15.28 -10.20
CA ILE A 195 2.73 13.91 -9.81
C ILE A 195 1.58 12.98 -10.23
N CYS A 196 1.75 11.71 -10.13
CA CYS A 196 0.86 10.63 -10.56
C CYS A 196 0.77 10.47 -12.09
N SER A 197 0.58 9.24 -12.50
CA SER A 197 0.29 8.90 -13.89
C SER A 197 -1.09 9.42 -14.29
N ARG A 198 -1.19 9.94 -15.49
CA ARG A 198 -2.29 10.81 -15.97
C ARG A 198 -3.70 10.29 -15.68
N TYR A 199 -4.03 9.08 -16.08
CA TYR A 199 -5.40 8.54 -15.94
C TYR A 199 -5.81 8.28 -14.48
N TYR A 200 -4.86 8.25 -13.56
CA TYR A 200 -5.05 7.93 -12.13
C TYR A 200 -4.87 9.16 -11.23
N ARG A 201 -4.66 10.33 -11.84
CA ARG A 201 -4.41 11.59 -11.13
C ARG A 201 -5.67 12.11 -10.48
N ALA A 202 -5.59 12.40 -9.18
CA ALA A 202 -6.69 12.96 -8.42
C ALA A 202 -7.04 14.40 -8.87
N PRO A 203 -8.31 14.81 -8.81
CA PRO A 203 -8.73 16.12 -9.29
C PRO A 203 -8.05 17.29 -8.57
N GLU A 204 -7.77 17.19 -7.27
CA GLU A 204 -6.99 18.21 -6.54
C GLU A 204 -5.62 18.46 -7.16
N LEU A 205 -4.96 17.44 -7.70
CA LEU A 205 -3.68 17.59 -8.40
C LEU A 205 -3.87 18.30 -9.75
N ILE A 206 -4.96 18.02 -10.45
CA ILE A 206 -5.30 18.72 -11.70
C ILE A 206 -5.58 20.19 -11.43
N PHE A 207 -6.21 20.50 -10.29
CA PHE A 207 -6.42 21.87 -9.81
C PHE A 207 -5.16 22.52 -9.23
N GLY A 208 -4.00 21.84 -9.26
CA GLY A 208 -2.73 22.40 -8.83
C GLY A 208 -2.49 22.46 -7.33
N ALA A 209 -3.22 21.67 -6.53
CA ALA A 209 -3.01 21.60 -5.09
C ALA A 209 -1.59 21.15 -4.74
N ILE A 210 -0.99 21.80 -3.76
CA ILE A 210 0.35 21.50 -3.23
C ILE A 210 0.33 20.97 -1.80
N ASP A 211 -0.82 21.00 -1.13
CA ASP A 211 -1.08 20.58 0.24
C ASP A 211 -1.92 19.31 0.34
N TYR A 212 -1.93 18.52 -0.74
CA TYR A 212 -2.69 17.27 -0.81
C TYR A 212 -2.22 16.23 0.21
N THR A 213 -3.07 15.25 0.47
CA THR A 213 -2.83 14.17 1.44
C THR A 213 -2.67 12.81 0.75
N THR A 214 -2.48 11.75 1.53
CA THR A 214 -2.47 10.36 1.05
C THR A 214 -3.78 9.95 0.34
N LYS A 215 -4.83 10.77 0.42
CA LYS A 215 -6.12 10.56 -0.27
C LYS A 215 -6.01 10.60 -1.80
N ILE A 216 -4.92 11.14 -2.36
CA ILE A 216 -4.65 11.03 -3.81
C ILE A 216 -4.43 9.57 -4.24
N ASP A 217 -3.79 8.74 -3.42
CA ASP A 217 -3.61 7.31 -3.69
C ASP A 217 -4.96 6.55 -3.65
N VAL A 218 -5.87 6.98 -2.78
CA VAL A 218 -7.22 6.40 -2.68
C VAL A 218 -8.03 6.67 -3.96
N TRP A 219 -7.96 7.88 -4.49
CA TRP A 219 -8.53 8.21 -5.80
C TRP A 219 -7.94 7.31 -6.91
N SER A 220 -6.61 7.21 -6.96
CA SER A 220 -5.92 6.37 -7.95
C SER A 220 -6.35 4.92 -7.85
N ALA A 221 -6.49 4.37 -6.63
CA ALA A 221 -7.02 3.01 -6.41
C ALA A 221 -8.47 2.87 -6.89
N GLY A 222 -9.30 3.89 -6.72
CA GLY A 222 -10.65 3.97 -7.29
C GLY A 222 -10.65 3.90 -8.81
N CYS A 223 -9.72 4.62 -9.46
CA CYS A 223 -9.53 4.54 -10.92
C CYS A 223 -9.09 3.13 -11.36
N VAL A 224 -8.21 2.47 -10.60
CA VAL A 224 -7.81 1.08 -10.88
C VAL A 224 -9.00 0.14 -10.77
N LEU A 225 -9.79 0.20 -9.69
CA LEU A 225 -10.99 -0.63 -9.52
C LEU A 225 -11.97 -0.41 -10.69
N ALA A 226 -12.28 0.84 -11.02
CA ALA A 226 -13.16 1.16 -12.12
C ALA A 226 -12.65 0.62 -13.47
N GLU A 227 -11.35 0.73 -13.73
CA GLU A 227 -10.72 0.18 -14.93
C GLU A 227 -10.83 -1.33 -15.03
N LEU A 228 -10.63 -2.06 -13.93
CA LEU A 228 -10.77 -3.52 -13.90
C LEU A 228 -12.23 -3.95 -14.16
N LEU A 229 -13.20 -3.19 -13.66
CA LEU A 229 -14.64 -3.42 -13.90
C LEU A 229 -15.05 -3.11 -15.34
N LEU A 230 -14.49 -2.05 -15.94
CA LEU A 230 -14.82 -1.60 -17.29
C LEU A 230 -14.03 -2.33 -18.39
N GLY A 231 -12.79 -2.72 -18.08
CA GLY A 231 -11.83 -3.24 -19.05
C GLY A 231 -11.04 -2.14 -19.79
N GLN A 232 -11.20 -0.89 -19.38
CA GLN A 232 -10.49 0.29 -19.92
C GLN A 232 -10.45 1.41 -18.87
N PRO A 233 -9.50 2.36 -18.95
CA PRO A 233 -9.44 3.50 -18.04
C PRO A 233 -10.77 4.27 -17.99
N ILE A 234 -11.20 4.63 -16.78
CA ILE A 234 -12.46 5.37 -16.60
C ILE A 234 -12.31 6.86 -16.99
N PHE A 235 -11.14 7.45 -16.74
CA PHE A 235 -10.86 8.86 -17.02
C PHE A 235 -9.67 9.01 -17.97
N PRO A 236 -9.79 8.60 -19.25
CA PRO A 236 -8.73 8.82 -20.22
C PRO A 236 -8.63 10.30 -20.56
N GLY A 237 -7.45 10.76 -20.96
CA GLY A 237 -7.25 12.14 -21.38
C GLY A 237 -5.80 12.38 -21.77
N ASP A 238 -5.57 13.20 -22.78
CA ASP A 238 -4.22 13.54 -23.27
C ASP A 238 -3.59 14.71 -22.51
N SER A 239 -4.40 15.50 -21.84
CA SER A 239 -4.02 16.60 -20.96
C SER A 239 -4.73 16.54 -19.62
N GLY A 240 -4.31 17.36 -18.65
CA GLY A 240 -5.02 17.50 -17.37
C GLY A 240 -6.44 18.04 -17.55
N VAL A 241 -6.64 18.95 -18.51
CA VAL A 241 -7.95 19.51 -18.83
C VAL A 241 -8.87 18.44 -19.41
N ASP A 242 -8.38 17.63 -20.37
CA ASP A 242 -9.16 16.54 -20.95
C ASP A 242 -9.57 15.53 -19.88
N GLN A 243 -8.66 15.19 -19.00
CA GLN A 243 -8.93 14.27 -17.89
C GLN A 243 -10.00 14.84 -16.95
N LEU A 244 -9.93 16.13 -16.62
CA LEU A 244 -10.95 16.78 -15.81
C LEU A 244 -12.32 16.75 -16.47
N VAL A 245 -12.37 16.93 -17.80
CA VAL A 245 -13.62 16.80 -18.58
C VAL A 245 -14.18 15.38 -18.45
N GLU A 246 -13.36 14.34 -18.55
CA GLU A 246 -13.81 12.95 -18.39
C GLU A 246 -14.31 12.69 -16.96
N ILE A 247 -13.66 13.24 -15.95
CA ILE A 247 -14.11 13.17 -14.55
C ILE A 247 -15.50 13.84 -14.41
N ILE A 248 -15.66 15.04 -14.94
CA ILE A 248 -16.92 15.81 -14.86
C ILE A 248 -18.06 15.10 -15.62
N LYS A 249 -17.81 14.44 -16.73
CA LYS A 249 -18.81 13.65 -17.46
C LYS A 249 -19.41 12.55 -16.57
N VAL A 250 -18.62 11.96 -15.68
CA VAL A 250 -19.06 10.87 -14.80
C VAL A 250 -19.60 11.40 -13.47
N LEU A 251 -18.81 12.20 -12.76
CA LEU A 251 -19.15 12.68 -11.41
C LEU A 251 -20.06 13.92 -11.40
N GLY A 252 -20.21 14.57 -12.54
CA GLY A 252 -20.86 15.87 -12.64
C GLY A 252 -19.90 17.01 -12.31
N THR A 253 -20.33 18.24 -12.53
CA THR A 253 -19.55 19.43 -12.24
C THR A 253 -19.36 19.57 -10.73
N PRO A 254 -18.12 19.72 -10.23
CA PRO A 254 -17.89 19.92 -8.81
C PRO A 254 -18.52 21.24 -8.33
N THR A 255 -19.05 21.25 -7.14
CA THR A 255 -19.54 22.46 -6.48
C THR A 255 -18.37 23.38 -6.08
N ARG A 256 -18.67 24.65 -5.82
CA ARG A 256 -17.66 25.60 -5.32
C ARG A 256 -17.02 25.14 -4.02
N ASP A 257 -17.79 24.51 -3.14
CA ASP A 257 -17.28 23.99 -1.88
C ASP A 257 -16.35 22.78 -2.11
N GLN A 258 -16.71 21.86 -3.00
CA GLN A 258 -15.84 20.77 -3.40
C GLN A 258 -14.51 21.27 -4.01
N ILE A 259 -14.56 22.29 -4.85
CA ILE A 259 -13.34 22.88 -5.43
C ILE A 259 -12.47 23.49 -4.33
N ARG A 260 -13.06 24.22 -3.36
CA ARG A 260 -12.33 24.76 -2.21
C ARG A 260 -11.67 23.67 -1.35
N GLU A 261 -12.37 22.56 -1.13
CA GLU A 261 -11.82 21.40 -0.40
C GLU A 261 -10.65 20.71 -1.17
N MET A 262 -10.68 20.75 -2.50
CA MET A 262 -9.61 20.21 -3.34
C MET A 262 -8.41 21.17 -3.42
N ASN A 263 -8.64 22.47 -3.63
CA ASN A 263 -7.60 23.49 -3.65
C ASN A 263 -8.18 24.87 -3.29
N PRO A 264 -7.94 25.36 -2.06
CA PRO A 264 -8.45 26.67 -1.61
C PRO A 264 -7.95 27.86 -2.45
N ASN A 265 -6.80 27.70 -3.11
CA ASN A 265 -6.19 28.75 -3.93
C ASN A 265 -6.73 28.78 -5.37
N TYR A 266 -7.56 27.83 -5.76
CA TYR A 266 -8.14 27.81 -7.09
C TYR A 266 -9.37 28.72 -7.14
N THR A 267 -9.35 29.73 -8.01
CA THR A 267 -10.39 30.78 -8.10
C THR A 267 -11.17 30.75 -9.41
N GLU A 268 -10.77 29.93 -10.38
CA GLU A 268 -11.48 29.79 -11.66
C GLU A 268 -12.62 28.78 -11.55
N PHE A 269 -13.88 29.23 -11.77
CA PHE A 269 -15.06 28.38 -11.61
C PHE A 269 -15.87 28.22 -12.92
N LYS A 270 -15.22 28.41 -14.06
CA LYS A 270 -15.90 28.32 -15.37
C LYS A 270 -15.90 26.89 -15.90
N PHE A 271 -16.79 26.05 -15.38
CA PHE A 271 -17.01 24.71 -15.88
C PHE A 271 -18.40 24.58 -16.50
N PRO A 272 -18.57 23.75 -17.56
CA PRO A 272 -19.91 23.42 -18.04
C PRO A 272 -20.69 22.71 -16.95
N GLN A 273 -21.97 23.06 -16.78
CA GLN A 273 -22.83 22.46 -15.76
C GLN A 273 -23.34 21.10 -16.24
N ILE A 274 -22.71 20.03 -15.79
CA ILE A 274 -23.04 18.65 -16.14
C ILE A 274 -23.54 17.93 -14.89
N LYS A 275 -24.68 17.24 -15.00
CA LYS A 275 -25.20 16.38 -13.92
C LYS A 275 -24.36 15.09 -13.85
N SER A 276 -24.18 14.58 -12.63
CA SER A 276 -23.54 13.28 -12.42
C SER A 276 -24.26 12.16 -13.19
N HIS A 277 -23.48 11.24 -13.73
CA HIS A 277 -23.99 10.05 -14.38
C HIS A 277 -24.24 8.97 -13.33
N PRO A 278 -25.40 8.31 -13.29
CA PRO A 278 -25.62 7.21 -12.36
C PRO A 278 -24.60 6.09 -12.60
N TRP A 279 -24.01 5.55 -11.55
CA TRP A 279 -22.99 4.49 -11.64
C TRP A 279 -23.49 3.26 -12.40
N GLN A 280 -24.79 2.93 -12.30
CA GLN A 280 -25.42 1.85 -13.04
C GLN A 280 -25.41 2.04 -14.55
N LYS A 281 -25.23 3.28 -15.04
CA LYS A 281 -25.06 3.58 -16.46
C LYS A 281 -23.58 3.70 -16.89
N VAL A 282 -22.68 3.90 -15.92
CA VAL A 282 -21.23 3.92 -16.15
C VAL A 282 -20.70 2.51 -16.35
N PHE A 283 -21.14 1.60 -15.49
CA PHE A 283 -20.70 0.20 -15.52
C PHE A 283 -21.64 -0.71 -16.30
N ARG A 284 -21.17 -1.91 -16.62
CA ARG A 284 -21.97 -2.94 -17.29
C ARG A 284 -23.12 -3.42 -16.38
N ALA A 285 -24.22 -3.83 -16.98
CA ALA A 285 -25.43 -4.24 -16.26
C ALA A 285 -25.22 -5.38 -15.21
N ARG A 286 -24.18 -6.19 -15.37
CA ARG A 286 -23.83 -7.30 -14.44
C ARG A 286 -22.83 -6.89 -13.34
N THR A 287 -22.45 -5.63 -13.26
CA THR A 287 -21.54 -5.16 -12.20
C THR A 287 -22.25 -5.21 -10.85
N PRO A 288 -21.69 -5.87 -9.82
CA PRO A 288 -22.32 -5.95 -8.50
C PRO A 288 -22.58 -4.57 -7.91
N PRO A 289 -23.73 -4.35 -7.24
CA PRO A 289 -24.03 -3.09 -6.56
C PRO A 289 -22.94 -2.67 -5.55
N GLU A 290 -22.35 -3.65 -4.86
CA GLU A 290 -21.29 -3.44 -3.87
C GLU A 290 -20.01 -2.88 -4.51
N ALA A 291 -19.71 -3.28 -5.75
CA ALA A 291 -18.59 -2.72 -6.50
C ALA A 291 -18.81 -1.25 -6.84
N MET A 292 -20.02 -0.90 -7.28
CA MET A 292 -20.40 0.48 -7.57
C MET A 292 -20.43 1.36 -6.32
N ASP A 293 -20.90 0.81 -5.19
CA ASP A 293 -20.88 1.51 -3.90
C ASP A 293 -19.44 1.82 -3.48
N LEU A 294 -18.52 0.85 -3.55
CA LEU A 294 -17.12 1.06 -3.22
C LEU A 294 -16.47 2.10 -4.15
N VAL A 295 -16.68 2.01 -5.48
CA VAL A 295 -16.17 3.01 -6.42
C VAL A 295 -16.65 4.41 -6.06
N SER A 296 -17.93 4.57 -5.73
CA SER A 296 -18.50 5.86 -5.37
C SER A 296 -17.85 6.49 -4.12
N ARG A 297 -17.41 5.66 -3.17
CA ARG A 297 -16.72 6.09 -1.94
C ARG A 297 -15.22 6.37 -2.15
N LEU A 298 -14.64 5.87 -3.23
CA LEU A 298 -13.24 6.11 -3.62
C LEU A 298 -13.13 7.35 -4.50
N LEU A 299 -14.02 7.51 -5.47
CA LEU A 299 -14.03 8.59 -6.46
C LEU A 299 -14.90 9.75 -6.00
N GLU A 300 -14.55 10.35 -4.89
CA GLU A 300 -15.14 11.56 -4.31
C GLU A 300 -14.28 12.79 -4.63
N TYR A 301 -14.94 13.91 -4.98
CA TYR A 301 -14.23 15.18 -5.18
C TYR A 301 -13.55 15.65 -3.91
N THR A 302 -14.26 15.65 -2.79
CA THR A 302 -13.76 16.09 -1.48
C THR A 302 -12.79 15.05 -0.89
N PRO A 303 -11.47 15.31 -0.83
CA PRO A 303 -10.51 14.29 -0.43
C PRO A 303 -10.77 13.68 0.96
N PRO A 304 -11.14 14.43 2.02
CA PRO A 304 -11.46 13.87 3.33
C PRO A 304 -12.62 12.88 3.33
N LEU A 305 -13.58 13.01 2.39
CA LEU A 305 -14.75 12.12 2.31
C LEU A 305 -14.45 10.77 1.65
N ARG A 306 -13.32 10.64 0.94
CA ARG A 306 -12.92 9.35 0.38
C ARG A 306 -12.72 8.34 1.51
N ILE A 307 -13.24 7.14 1.34
CA ILE A 307 -13.07 6.03 2.28
C ILE A 307 -11.58 5.79 2.60
N THR A 308 -11.27 5.39 3.83
CA THR A 308 -9.88 5.02 4.17
C THR A 308 -9.55 3.65 3.57
N PRO A 309 -8.26 3.37 3.26
CA PRO A 309 -7.89 2.07 2.70
C PRO A 309 -8.30 0.89 3.57
N LEU A 310 -8.17 0.99 4.89
CA LEU A 310 -8.56 -0.11 5.79
C LEU A 310 -10.08 -0.28 5.87
N ALA A 311 -10.85 0.82 5.85
CA ALA A 311 -12.30 0.76 5.74
C ALA A 311 -12.75 0.18 4.39
N ALA A 312 -12.00 0.43 3.31
CA ALA A 312 -12.23 -0.23 2.03
C ALA A 312 -12.03 -1.75 2.12
N CYS A 313 -10.99 -2.23 2.83
CA CYS A 313 -10.82 -3.67 3.10
C CYS A 313 -12.01 -4.27 3.85
N ALA A 314 -12.63 -3.52 4.76
CA ALA A 314 -13.80 -3.94 5.54
C ALA A 314 -15.12 -3.87 4.74
N HIS A 315 -15.11 -3.24 3.54
CA HIS A 315 -16.30 -3.04 2.73
C HIS A 315 -16.95 -4.36 2.28
N GLN A 316 -18.28 -4.35 2.15
CA GLN A 316 -19.07 -5.53 1.76
C GLN A 316 -18.67 -6.14 0.41
N PHE A 317 -18.07 -5.36 -0.50
CA PHE A 317 -17.53 -5.86 -1.77
C PHE A 317 -16.55 -7.03 -1.57
N PHE A 318 -15.85 -7.08 -0.45
CA PHE A 318 -14.85 -8.11 -0.12
C PHE A 318 -15.39 -9.22 0.79
N ASN A 319 -16.69 -9.27 1.08
CA ASN A 319 -17.25 -10.29 1.98
C ASN A 319 -16.96 -11.71 1.51
N GLU A 320 -17.02 -11.97 0.19
CA GLU A 320 -16.69 -13.28 -0.40
C GLU A 320 -15.30 -13.79 0.04
N LEU A 321 -14.31 -12.91 0.15
CA LEU A 321 -12.97 -13.30 0.57
C LEU A 321 -12.92 -13.75 2.05
N ARG A 322 -13.88 -13.31 2.87
CA ARG A 322 -14.00 -13.64 4.30
C ARG A 322 -14.85 -14.88 4.58
N GLU A 323 -15.42 -15.50 3.56
CA GLU A 323 -16.19 -16.72 3.69
C GLU A 323 -15.25 -17.92 3.84
N GLN A 324 -15.58 -18.82 4.77
CA GLN A 324 -14.80 -20.02 5.00
C GLN A 324 -14.83 -20.94 3.77
N GLY A 325 -13.67 -21.44 3.35
CA GLY A 325 -13.56 -22.35 2.21
C GLY A 325 -13.49 -21.66 0.85
N THR A 326 -13.45 -20.33 0.80
CA THR A 326 -13.23 -19.60 -0.45
C THR A 326 -11.84 -19.95 -1.01
N SER A 327 -11.80 -20.29 -2.29
CA SER A 327 -10.58 -20.66 -3.01
C SER A 327 -10.45 -19.86 -4.32
N LEU A 328 -9.25 -19.89 -4.89
CA LEU A 328 -9.01 -19.35 -6.22
C LEU A 328 -9.79 -20.14 -7.29
N PRO A 329 -10.12 -19.54 -8.45
CA PRO A 329 -10.77 -20.23 -9.55
C PRO A 329 -10.02 -21.46 -10.08
N ASN A 330 -8.71 -21.56 -9.84
CA ASN A 330 -7.88 -22.73 -10.15
C ASN A 330 -7.92 -23.82 -9.06
N GLY A 331 -8.76 -23.67 -8.02
CA GLY A 331 -8.91 -24.59 -6.91
C GLY A 331 -7.83 -24.49 -5.82
N ARG A 332 -6.86 -23.58 -5.94
CA ARG A 332 -5.86 -23.32 -4.89
C ARG A 332 -6.44 -22.47 -3.77
N GLU A 333 -5.83 -22.55 -2.60
CA GLU A 333 -6.16 -21.69 -1.46
C GLU A 333 -5.87 -20.21 -1.76
N LEU A 334 -6.63 -19.33 -1.13
CA LEU A 334 -6.34 -17.90 -1.18
C LEU A 334 -4.99 -17.61 -0.51
N PRO A 335 -4.23 -16.60 -1.00
CA PRO A 335 -3.07 -16.12 -0.27
C PRO A 335 -3.47 -15.64 1.12
N PRO A 336 -2.51 -15.47 2.06
CA PRO A 336 -2.79 -14.92 3.39
C PRO A 336 -3.37 -13.49 3.29
N LEU A 337 -4.68 -13.33 3.55
CA LEU A 337 -5.40 -12.06 3.49
C LEU A 337 -5.68 -11.46 4.86
N PHE A 338 -5.66 -12.28 5.91
CA PHE A 338 -6.13 -11.91 7.26
C PHE A 338 -5.04 -12.05 8.33
N ASN A 339 -3.80 -12.26 7.93
CA ASN A 339 -2.61 -12.31 8.78
C ASN A 339 -2.15 -10.88 9.15
N PHE A 340 -3.05 -10.07 9.71
CA PHE A 340 -2.75 -8.70 10.12
C PHE A 340 -1.69 -8.67 11.21
N THR A 341 -0.73 -7.77 11.07
CA THR A 341 0.22 -7.46 12.13
C THR A 341 -0.45 -6.63 13.22
N GLU A 342 0.15 -6.59 14.39
CA GLU A 342 -0.31 -5.74 15.50
C GLU A 342 -0.36 -4.26 15.10
N HIS A 343 0.60 -3.80 14.30
CA HIS A 343 0.61 -2.46 13.73
C HIS A 343 -0.64 -2.20 12.85
N GLU A 344 -0.97 -3.12 11.94
CA GLU A 344 -2.14 -2.98 11.07
C GLU A 344 -3.45 -2.94 11.87
N LEU A 345 -3.59 -3.77 12.91
CA LEU A 345 -4.77 -3.81 13.79
C LEU A 345 -4.95 -2.55 14.65
N ARG A 346 -3.88 -1.78 14.84
CA ARG A 346 -3.93 -0.50 15.56
C ARG A 346 -4.31 0.69 14.67
N ILE A 347 -4.33 0.57 13.36
CA ILE A 347 -4.63 1.68 12.43
C ILE A 347 -6.06 2.18 12.64
N GLN A 348 -7.06 1.27 12.65
CA GLN A 348 -8.48 1.55 12.90
C GLN A 348 -9.09 0.38 13.69
N PRO A 349 -8.90 0.33 15.03
CA PRO A 349 -9.29 -0.84 15.85
C PRO A 349 -10.78 -1.20 15.78
N ASN A 350 -11.64 -0.21 15.56
CA ASN A 350 -13.09 -0.41 15.41
C ASN A 350 -13.47 -1.25 14.17
N LEU A 351 -12.56 -1.42 13.22
CA LEU A 351 -12.79 -2.25 12.03
C LEU A 351 -12.36 -3.71 12.21
N ASN A 352 -11.60 -4.05 13.25
CA ASN A 352 -11.01 -5.37 13.40
C ASN A 352 -12.06 -6.48 13.39
N SER A 353 -13.23 -6.25 13.97
CA SER A 353 -14.34 -7.21 13.96
C SER A 353 -14.95 -7.44 12.57
N GLN A 354 -14.74 -6.55 11.61
CA GLN A 354 -15.18 -6.70 10.23
C GLN A 354 -14.06 -7.27 9.34
N LEU A 355 -12.81 -6.94 9.64
CA LEU A 355 -11.64 -7.35 8.88
C LEU A 355 -11.31 -8.84 9.10
N ILE A 356 -11.37 -9.29 10.36
CA ILE A 356 -11.03 -10.67 10.72
C ILE A 356 -12.27 -11.57 10.52
N PRO A 357 -12.18 -12.63 9.69
CA PRO A 357 -13.27 -13.55 9.48
C PRO A 357 -13.79 -14.19 10.77
N LYS A 358 -15.11 -14.44 10.84
CA LYS A 358 -15.74 -14.99 12.05
C LYS A 358 -15.14 -16.33 12.49
N TYR A 359 -14.83 -17.22 11.52
CA TYR A 359 -14.25 -18.54 11.78
C TYR A 359 -12.83 -18.47 12.39
N MET A 360 -12.06 -17.41 12.12
CA MET A 360 -10.73 -17.21 12.72
C MET A 360 -10.81 -16.70 14.17
N ARG A 361 -11.86 -15.93 14.49
CA ARG A 361 -12.07 -15.42 15.85
C ARG A 361 -12.54 -16.49 16.85
N SER A 362 -13.30 -17.49 16.36
CA SER A 362 -13.83 -18.58 17.20
C SER A 362 -12.78 -19.63 17.56
N SER A 363 -11.64 -19.69 16.85
CA SER A 363 -10.56 -20.62 17.17
C SER A 363 -9.65 -20.14 18.32
N GLU A 364 -9.62 -18.86 18.62
CA GLU A 364 -8.81 -18.31 19.73
C GLU A 364 -9.47 -18.50 21.12
N THR A 365 -10.80 -18.71 21.17
CA THR A 365 -11.55 -18.92 22.42
C THR A 365 -11.61 -20.39 22.87
N SER A 366 -11.10 -21.34 22.08
CA SER A 366 -11.19 -22.77 22.41
C SER A 366 -9.90 -23.39 22.98
N THR A 367 -8.85 -22.60 23.25
CA THR A 367 -7.58 -23.09 23.79
C THR A 367 -7.38 -22.82 25.28
N ASP A 368 -8.37 -22.24 25.98
CA ASP A 368 -8.26 -21.99 27.42
C ASP A 368 -9.44 -22.61 28.21
N SER A 369 -9.54 -23.96 28.16
CA SER A 369 -10.33 -24.73 29.11
C SER A 369 -9.71 -26.13 29.33
N GLY A 370 -8.51 -26.15 29.88
CA GLY A 370 -7.90 -27.32 30.45
C GLY A 370 -7.89 -27.18 31.97
N GLN A 371 -9.00 -27.55 32.65
CA GLN A 371 -8.99 -27.76 34.08
C GLN A 371 -8.14 -28.99 34.42
N PRO A 372 -7.26 -28.94 35.44
CA PRO A 372 -6.70 -30.14 36.04
C PRO A 372 -7.71 -30.73 37.03
N ALA A 373 -7.90 -32.02 36.95
CA ALA A 373 -8.73 -32.83 37.82
C ALA A 373 -8.23 -32.73 39.29
N GLU A 374 -9.16 -32.43 40.21
CA GLU A 374 -8.96 -32.54 41.64
C GLU A 374 -8.84 -34.02 42.05
N THR A 375 -7.75 -34.31 42.74
CA THR A 375 -7.65 -35.53 43.54
C THR A 375 -7.91 -35.19 45.00
N THR A 376 -9.05 -35.63 45.50
CA THR A 376 -9.47 -35.62 46.89
C THR A 376 -8.52 -36.44 47.77
N THR A 377 -7.98 -35.84 48.83
CA THR A 377 -7.61 -36.56 50.07
C THR A 377 -7.97 -35.73 51.28
N THR A 378 -8.89 -36.25 52.04
CA THR A 378 -9.34 -35.86 53.38
C THR A 378 -8.24 -36.03 54.42
N THR A 379 -8.05 -35.04 55.30
CA THR A 379 -7.90 -35.25 56.75
C THR A 379 -8.09 -33.94 57.50
N ALA A 380 -8.59 -34.09 58.72
CA ALA A 380 -9.31 -33.21 59.61
C ALA A 380 -8.48 -32.32 60.59
N SER A 381 -9.23 -31.29 61.07
CA SER A 381 -9.18 -30.67 62.41
C SER A 381 -7.94 -29.80 62.79
N ALA A 382 -8.03 -28.60 63.30
CA ALA A 382 -8.75 -28.03 64.39
C ALA A 382 -8.39 -26.54 64.60
N SER A 383 -9.41 -25.77 64.95
CA SER A 383 -9.54 -24.69 65.96
C SER A 383 -8.44 -23.63 66.15
N GLY A 384 -8.87 -22.38 66.18
CA GLY A 384 -8.23 -21.34 67.04
C GLY A 384 -8.44 -19.90 66.51
N ASN A 385 -9.55 -19.33 66.88
CA ASN A 385 -9.92 -18.02 67.45
C ASN A 385 -9.07 -16.74 67.23
N SER A 386 -9.83 -15.71 66.84
CA SER A 386 -9.91 -14.32 67.40
C SER A 386 -8.71 -13.39 67.14
N THR A 387 -8.82 -12.17 66.78
CA THR A 387 -9.63 -10.99 67.11
C THR A 387 -9.20 -9.79 66.33
N ASP A 388 -10.19 -9.00 65.95
CA ASP A 388 -10.32 -7.53 65.95
C ASP A 388 -9.09 -6.59 65.76
N SER A 389 -9.24 -5.65 64.86
CA SER A 389 -9.56 -4.21 65.08
C SER A 389 -9.07 -3.35 63.89
N ASN A 390 -9.97 -2.77 63.24
CA ASN A 390 -10.34 -1.36 63.08
C ASN A 390 -9.22 -0.31 63.14
N VAL A 391 -9.23 0.60 62.19
CA VAL A 391 -9.29 2.07 62.30
C VAL A 391 -8.61 2.77 61.13
N ASN A 392 -9.40 3.33 60.25
CA ASN A 392 -9.66 4.72 59.86
C ASN A 392 -8.54 5.68 59.43
N THR A 393 -8.93 6.37 58.33
CA THR A 393 -8.76 7.83 58.00
C THR A 393 -7.35 8.29 57.61
N THR A 394 -7.12 9.02 56.56
CA THR A 394 -7.67 10.31 56.09
C THR A 394 -6.93 10.76 54.79
N THR A 395 -7.67 11.31 53.87
CA THR A 395 -7.22 12.27 52.86
C THR A 395 -6.74 13.58 53.47
N PRO A 396 -5.92 14.38 52.82
CA PRO A 396 -6.46 15.64 52.27
C PRO A 396 -5.90 16.11 50.91
N SER A 397 -6.77 16.75 50.23
CA SER A 397 -6.59 17.69 49.09
C SER A 397 -6.02 19.04 49.58
N VAL A 398 -5.25 19.72 48.72
CA VAL A 398 -5.14 21.21 48.62
C VAL A 398 -4.44 21.54 47.30
N THR A 399 -5.16 22.05 46.34
CA THR A 399 -5.42 23.42 45.82
C THR A 399 -4.22 24.31 45.44
N GLN A 400 -4.24 24.70 44.15
CA GLN A 400 -3.92 26.00 43.51
C GLN A 400 -2.58 26.70 43.78
N ASN A 401 -1.88 27.12 42.72
CA ASN A 401 -1.94 28.52 42.28
C ASN A 401 -1.31 28.77 40.89
N LEU A 402 -1.95 29.60 40.15
CA LEU A 402 -1.55 30.39 38.97
C LEU A 402 -0.30 31.24 39.28
N ASP A 403 0.55 31.44 38.26
CA ASP A 403 0.87 32.83 37.86
C ASP A 403 1.48 32.86 36.45
N ALA A 404 1.02 33.86 35.71
CA ALA A 404 1.47 34.30 34.42
C ALA A 404 2.79 35.04 34.48
N ASN A 405 3.59 34.99 33.42
CA ASN A 405 4.26 36.23 32.95
C ASN A 405 4.60 36.16 31.46
N GLN A 406 4.18 37.19 30.79
CA GLN A 406 4.51 37.63 29.44
C GLN A 406 5.99 38.12 29.37
N SER A 407 6.56 38.01 28.19
CA SER A 407 7.25 39.13 27.51
C SER A 407 8.21 38.62 26.44
N THR A 408 7.94 38.92 25.23
CA THR A 408 8.40 39.88 24.22
C THR A 408 9.76 39.61 23.57
N MET A 409 9.71 39.59 22.23
CA MET A 409 10.64 40.12 21.21
C MET A 409 12.08 39.56 21.10
N ALA A 410 12.39 38.92 20.01
CA ALA A 410 13.08 39.47 18.82
C ALA A 410 12.98 38.42 17.70
#